data_a4db9f05bb058f601838829691a47767
#
_entry.id   a4db9f05bb058f601838829691a47767
#
_cell.length_a   1.000
_cell.length_b   1.000
_cell.length_c   1.000
_cell.angle_alpha   90.00
_cell.angle_beta   90.00
_cell.angle_gamma   90.00
#
_symmetry.space_group_name_H-M   'P 1'
#
loop_
_entity.id
_entity.type
_entity.pdbx_description
1 polymer ?
#
loop_
_entity_poly.entity_id
_entity_poly.type
_entity_poly.pdbx_seq_one_letter_code
_entity_poly.pdbx_strand_id
1 'polypeptide(L)'
;MEKNLKVKLVSYSKPAQELYLSGLTDAQELIAYCARVSNPTNQLNTETSEKLIRYLINHKHWSPLEMVSACLEITTTRDIARQILRHRSFSFQEFSQRYADPTKDLDFVLREARLQDPKNRQNSIPINGWNLKEQQLIEEWKWHQEDVLRTVTHAYEWAINNGIAKEQARAVLPEGMTVSRLYMNGNLRSWVHFIELRSANGTQKEHMLVARECAKVIAEVFPMMEDFVNKE
;
A
#
# COMPACT_ATOMS: atom_id res chain seq x y z
N MET A 1 4.86 3.65 -14.26
CA MET A 1 4.05 3.58 -13.03
C MET A 1 4.81 2.98 -11.85
N GLU A 2 5.57 1.92 -12.04
CA GLU A 2 6.43 1.36 -10.98
C GLU A 2 7.44 2.36 -10.39
N LYS A 3 7.88 3.34 -11.18
CA LYS A 3 8.83 4.38 -10.71
C LYS A 3 8.26 5.31 -9.63
N ASN A 4 6.95 5.45 -9.54
CA ASN A 4 6.29 6.38 -8.60
C ASN A 4 5.62 5.67 -7.42
N LEU A 5 5.54 4.33 -7.44
CA LEU A 5 5.17 3.55 -6.27
C LEU A 5 6.39 3.46 -5.35
N LYS A 6 6.23 3.95 -4.12
CA LYS A 6 7.24 3.83 -3.06
C LYS A 6 6.55 3.42 -1.78
N VAL A 7 7.11 2.45 -1.10
CA VAL A 7 6.71 2.03 0.24
C VAL A 7 7.92 2.06 1.14
N LYS A 8 7.77 2.59 2.35
CA LYS A 8 8.84 2.63 3.36
C LYS A 8 8.29 2.23 4.71
N LEU A 9 9.08 1.48 5.47
CA LEU A 9 8.81 1.24 6.88
C LEU A 9 9.08 2.54 7.68
N VAL A 10 8.08 3.00 8.41
CA VAL A 10 8.18 4.19 9.27
C VAL A 10 8.44 3.80 10.71
N SER A 11 7.67 2.83 11.21
CA SER A 11 7.82 2.32 12.56
C SER A 11 7.21 0.92 12.68
N TYR A 12 7.61 0.19 13.70
CA TYR A 12 7.04 -1.11 14.05
C TYR A 12 7.24 -1.40 15.53
N SER A 13 6.44 -2.33 16.06
CA SER A 13 6.56 -2.77 17.45
C SER A 13 7.87 -3.54 17.67
N LYS A 14 8.55 -3.19 18.74
CA LYS A 14 9.74 -3.90 19.26
C LYS A 14 9.48 -4.32 20.70
N PRO A 15 10.12 -5.39 21.19
CA PRO A 15 10.11 -5.70 22.59
C PRO A 15 10.62 -4.51 23.43
N ALA A 16 10.00 -4.27 24.59
CA ALA A 16 10.51 -3.32 25.56
C ALA A 16 11.89 -3.77 26.05
N GLN A 17 12.67 -2.83 26.59
CA GLN A 17 14.08 -3.08 26.96
C GLN A 17 14.27 -4.30 27.89
N GLU A 18 13.37 -4.51 28.84
CA GLU A 18 13.41 -5.64 29.76
C GLU A 18 13.26 -6.98 29.01
N LEU A 19 12.31 -7.07 28.07
CA LEU A 19 12.09 -8.26 27.25
C LEU A 19 13.22 -8.47 26.25
N TYR A 20 13.76 -7.37 25.71
CA TYR A 20 14.93 -7.43 24.83
C TYR A 20 16.15 -8.03 25.55
N LEU A 21 16.42 -7.59 26.78
CA LEU A 21 17.49 -8.14 27.62
C LEU A 21 17.24 -9.60 28.05
N SER A 22 15.98 -10.04 28.00
CA SER A 22 15.58 -11.43 28.23
C SER A 22 15.62 -12.31 26.97
N GLY A 23 16.11 -11.76 25.85
CA GLY A 23 16.35 -12.50 24.61
C GLY A 23 15.27 -12.36 23.52
N LEU A 24 14.23 -11.54 23.71
CA LEU A 24 13.28 -11.23 22.65
C LEU A 24 13.80 -10.08 21.80
N THR A 25 14.10 -10.31 20.55
CA THR A 25 14.80 -9.34 19.70
C THR A 25 13.95 -8.77 18.57
N ASP A 26 12.90 -9.47 18.14
CA ASP A 26 12.09 -9.11 16.97
C ASP A 26 10.58 -9.19 17.19
N ALA A 27 9.84 -8.82 16.15
CA ALA A 27 8.37 -8.80 16.15
C ALA A 27 7.75 -10.21 16.23
N GLN A 28 8.39 -11.23 15.66
CA GLN A 28 7.90 -12.62 15.69
C GLN A 28 8.00 -13.21 17.09
N GLU A 29 9.13 -12.98 17.74
CA GLU A 29 9.36 -13.40 19.12
C GLU A 29 8.37 -12.74 20.08
N LEU A 30 8.05 -11.44 19.87
CA LEU A 30 7.06 -10.71 20.64
C LEU A 30 5.64 -11.30 20.46
N ILE A 31 5.25 -11.67 19.23
CA ILE A 31 3.98 -12.35 18.98
C ILE A 31 3.92 -13.69 19.71
N ALA A 32 4.98 -14.49 19.59
CA ALA A 32 5.05 -15.79 20.24
C ALA A 32 5.03 -15.69 21.77
N TYR A 33 5.71 -14.68 22.33
CA TYR A 33 5.69 -14.35 23.74
C TYR A 33 4.26 -14.05 24.22
N CYS A 34 3.55 -13.17 23.53
CA CYS A 34 2.17 -12.83 23.86
C CYS A 34 1.22 -14.04 23.73
N ALA A 35 1.42 -14.85 22.68
CA ALA A 35 0.62 -16.07 22.48
C ALA A 35 0.79 -17.09 23.63
N ARG A 36 1.96 -17.12 24.26
CA ARG A 36 2.28 -18.03 25.36
C ARG A 36 1.92 -17.53 26.75
N VAL A 37 1.08 -16.50 26.86
CA VAL A 37 0.65 -15.91 28.15
C VAL A 37 0.14 -16.95 29.14
N SER A 38 -0.50 -18.01 28.69
CA SER A 38 -0.98 -19.12 29.54
C SER A 38 0.05 -20.25 29.74
N ASN A 39 1.29 -20.07 29.30
CA ASN A 39 2.39 -21.02 29.49
C ASN A 39 3.68 -20.30 29.90
N PRO A 40 3.73 -19.76 31.15
CA PRO A 40 4.80 -18.91 31.61
C PRO A 40 6.21 -19.55 31.54
N THR A 41 6.30 -20.85 31.77
CA THR A 41 7.59 -21.59 31.74
C THR A 41 8.20 -21.68 30.33
N ASN A 42 7.40 -21.50 29.27
CA ASN A 42 7.84 -21.55 27.88
C ASN A 42 7.68 -20.19 27.16
N GLN A 43 7.36 -19.14 27.90
CA GLN A 43 7.01 -17.85 27.32
C GLN A 43 8.20 -17.18 26.61
N LEU A 44 9.40 -17.33 27.14
CA LEU A 44 10.65 -16.80 26.57
C LEU A 44 11.32 -17.70 25.54
N ASN A 45 10.71 -18.82 25.16
CA ASN A 45 11.26 -19.70 24.13
C ASN A 45 11.16 -19.04 22.74
N THR A 46 12.28 -18.72 22.13
CA THR A 46 12.35 -18.12 20.78
C THR A 46 12.51 -19.15 19.67
N GLU A 47 13.07 -20.35 19.96
CA GLU A 47 13.39 -21.38 18.97
C GLU A 47 12.16 -21.88 18.17
N THR A 48 10.98 -21.83 18.77
CA THR A 48 9.74 -22.31 18.15
C THR A 48 8.77 -21.18 17.80
N SER A 49 9.20 -19.94 17.78
CA SER A 49 8.35 -18.76 17.53
C SER A 49 7.71 -18.80 16.14
N GLU A 50 8.49 -19.02 15.10
CA GLU A 50 7.97 -19.14 13.72
C GLU A 50 6.95 -20.28 13.57
N LYS A 51 7.28 -21.47 14.11
CA LYS A 51 6.36 -22.62 14.06
C LYS A 51 5.03 -22.32 14.77
N LEU A 52 5.08 -21.65 15.92
CA LEU A 52 3.89 -21.25 16.66
C LEU A 52 3.05 -20.24 15.85
N ILE A 53 3.67 -19.21 15.26
CA ILE A 53 2.94 -18.22 14.46
C ILE A 53 2.26 -18.88 13.26
N ARG A 54 2.94 -19.76 12.53
CA ARG A 54 2.35 -20.52 11.42
C ARG A 54 1.16 -21.37 11.90
N TYR A 55 1.27 -22.00 13.06
CA TYR A 55 0.17 -22.74 13.66
C TYR A 55 -1.03 -21.83 13.97
N LEU A 56 -0.80 -20.66 14.60
CA LEU A 56 -1.83 -19.70 14.95
C LEU A 56 -2.58 -19.19 13.68
N ILE A 57 -1.85 -18.85 12.64
CA ILE A 57 -2.41 -18.39 11.36
C ILE A 57 -3.26 -19.50 10.71
N ASN A 58 -2.73 -20.72 10.60
CA ASN A 58 -3.42 -21.86 10.00
C ASN A 58 -4.72 -22.21 10.73
N HIS A 59 -4.75 -22.00 12.05
CA HIS A 59 -5.94 -22.23 12.88
C HIS A 59 -6.79 -20.97 13.09
N LYS A 60 -6.46 -19.87 12.39
CA LYS A 60 -7.18 -18.59 12.47
C LYS A 60 -7.22 -17.98 13.87
N HIS A 61 -6.21 -18.24 14.67
CA HIS A 61 -6.01 -17.65 16.00
C HIS A 61 -5.28 -16.31 15.86
N TRP A 62 -6.01 -15.28 15.47
CA TRP A 62 -5.45 -13.99 15.04
C TRP A 62 -5.02 -13.06 16.16
N SER A 63 -5.59 -13.20 17.37
CA SER A 63 -5.37 -12.22 18.45
C SER A 63 -3.92 -11.96 18.83
N PRO A 64 -2.98 -12.93 18.80
CA PRO A 64 -1.57 -12.62 19.09
C PRO A 64 -0.92 -11.69 18.05
N LEU A 65 -1.35 -11.74 16.77
CA LEU A 65 -0.86 -10.86 15.73
C LEU A 65 -1.38 -9.41 15.86
N GLU A 66 -2.39 -9.19 16.71
CA GLU A 66 -2.87 -7.83 17.05
C GLU A 66 -1.96 -7.12 18.07
N MET A 67 -1.08 -7.85 18.75
CA MET A 67 -0.15 -7.28 19.74
C MET A 67 1.05 -6.56 19.11
N VAL A 68 1.24 -6.69 17.81
CA VAL A 68 2.34 -6.09 17.06
C VAL A 68 1.79 -5.27 15.90
N SER A 69 2.36 -4.09 15.67
CA SER A 69 1.94 -3.17 14.61
C SER A 69 3.11 -2.72 13.72
N ALA A 70 2.78 -2.29 12.52
CA ALA A 70 3.70 -1.61 11.62
C ALA A 70 3.01 -0.40 10.98
N CYS A 71 3.78 0.67 10.78
CA CYS A 71 3.40 1.87 10.07
C CYS A 71 4.23 1.99 8.80
N LEU A 72 3.56 2.12 7.65
CA LEU A 72 4.21 2.34 6.36
C LEU A 72 3.87 3.72 5.80
N GLU A 73 4.85 4.34 5.12
CA GLU A 73 4.63 5.44 4.19
C GLU A 73 4.42 4.84 2.80
N ILE A 74 3.32 5.18 2.15
CA ILE A 74 2.94 4.69 0.83
C ILE A 74 2.77 5.90 -0.10
N THR A 75 3.53 5.94 -1.19
CA THR A 75 3.33 6.88 -2.30
C THR A 75 2.64 6.14 -3.44
N THR A 76 1.47 6.62 -3.85
CA THR A 76 0.65 6.04 -4.93
C THR A 76 -0.24 7.14 -5.52
N THR A 77 -1.17 6.82 -6.41
CA THR A 77 -2.14 7.79 -6.93
C THR A 77 -3.34 7.93 -6.00
N ARG A 78 -4.02 9.07 -6.08
CA ARG A 78 -5.16 9.38 -5.20
C ARG A 78 -6.31 8.39 -5.32
N ASP A 79 -6.63 7.92 -6.52
CA ASP A 79 -7.68 6.90 -6.73
C ASP A 79 -7.35 5.59 -6.00
N ILE A 80 -6.08 5.17 -6.01
CA ILE A 80 -5.62 4.00 -5.25
C ILE A 80 -5.62 4.29 -3.74
N ALA A 81 -5.15 5.46 -3.33
CA ALA A 81 -5.22 5.90 -1.94
C ALA A 81 -6.67 5.85 -1.41
N ARG A 82 -7.67 6.29 -2.21
CA ARG A 82 -9.10 6.18 -1.86
C ARG A 82 -9.56 4.74 -1.64
N GLN A 83 -9.03 3.79 -2.40
CA GLN A 83 -9.34 2.36 -2.20
C GLN A 83 -8.67 1.83 -0.91
N ILE A 84 -7.44 2.25 -0.63
CA ILE A 84 -6.69 1.89 0.58
C ILE A 84 -7.41 2.41 1.84
N LEU A 85 -7.85 3.67 1.84
CA LEU A 85 -8.55 4.30 2.96
C LEU A 85 -9.87 3.60 3.36
N ARG A 86 -10.40 2.69 2.54
CA ARG A 86 -11.59 1.89 2.88
C ARG A 86 -11.30 0.75 3.86
N HIS A 87 -10.04 0.42 4.12
CA HIS A 87 -9.64 -0.60 5.08
C HIS A 87 -9.72 -0.05 6.52
N ARG A 88 -10.88 -0.25 7.18
CA ARG A 88 -11.22 0.36 8.48
C ARG A 88 -10.39 -0.15 9.66
N SER A 89 -9.64 -1.25 9.48
CA SER A 89 -8.77 -1.80 10.53
C SER A 89 -7.41 -1.08 10.65
N PHE A 90 -7.23 0.02 9.92
CA PHE A 90 -6.02 0.83 9.92
C PHE A 90 -6.30 2.28 10.30
N SER A 91 -5.26 2.96 10.77
CA SER A 91 -5.23 4.41 10.94
C SER A 91 -4.42 5.03 9.81
N PHE A 92 -4.85 6.21 9.36
CA PHE A 92 -4.27 6.88 8.19
C PHE A 92 -3.96 8.35 8.44
N GLN A 93 -2.89 8.82 7.79
CA GLN A 93 -2.64 10.23 7.51
C GLN A 93 -2.33 10.37 6.02
N GLU A 94 -3.01 11.25 5.32
CA GLU A 94 -2.82 11.46 3.88
C GLU A 94 -2.39 12.89 3.59
N PHE A 95 -1.53 13.07 2.58
CA PHE A 95 -1.12 14.36 2.05
C PHE A 95 -2.34 15.23 1.71
N SER A 96 -2.40 16.42 2.32
CA SER A 96 -3.55 17.31 2.17
C SER A 96 -3.31 18.35 1.08
N GLN A 97 -4.04 18.24 -0.01
CA GLN A 97 -4.08 19.24 -1.08
C GLN A 97 -4.74 20.59 -0.67
N ARG A 98 -5.23 20.69 0.56
CA ARG A 98 -5.68 21.97 1.12
C ARG A 98 -4.52 22.81 1.66
N TYR A 99 -3.45 22.16 2.11
CA TYR A 99 -2.29 22.84 2.71
C TYR A 99 -1.12 22.91 1.74
N ALA A 100 -0.85 21.87 0.98
CA ALA A 100 0.27 21.75 0.09
C ALA A 100 -0.15 21.79 -1.38
N ASP A 101 0.80 22.09 -2.26
CA ASP A 101 0.60 22.13 -3.70
C ASP A 101 1.06 20.80 -4.33
N PRO A 102 0.14 19.95 -4.78
CA PRO A 102 0.52 18.64 -5.32
C PRO A 102 1.29 18.73 -6.64
N THR A 103 1.19 19.85 -7.36
CA THR A 103 1.93 20.04 -8.62
C THR A 103 3.42 20.36 -8.40
N LYS A 104 3.78 20.81 -7.19
CA LYS A 104 5.16 21.13 -6.78
C LYS A 104 5.75 20.09 -5.84
N ASP A 105 4.94 19.60 -4.90
CA ASP A 105 5.38 18.73 -3.81
C ASP A 105 5.30 17.23 -4.16
N LEU A 106 4.46 16.90 -5.13
CA LEU A 106 4.23 15.57 -5.67
C LEU A 106 4.25 15.64 -7.20
N ASP A 107 4.05 14.53 -7.84
CA ASP A 107 4.12 14.44 -9.29
C ASP A 107 2.79 13.96 -9.88
N PHE A 108 2.71 13.94 -11.21
CA PHE A 108 1.66 13.24 -11.94
C PHE A 108 2.21 11.96 -12.55
N VAL A 109 1.34 10.95 -12.72
CA VAL A 109 1.68 9.70 -13.36
C VAL A 109 0.76 9.39 -14.52
N LEU A 110 1.31 8.88 -15.62
CA LEU A 110 0.54 8.35 -16.72
C LEU A 110 0.19 6.88 -16.43
N ARG A 111 -1.03 6.49 -16.80
CA ARG A 111 -1.49 5.11 -16.73
C ARG A 111 -1.12 4.35 -17.99
N GLU A 112 -0.68 3.12 -17.84
CA GLU A 112 -0.48 2.25 -18.99
C GLU A 112 -1.79 1.97 -19.73
N ALA A 113 -1.70 1.77 -21.04
CA ALA A 113 -2.84 1.33 -21.83
C ALA A 113 -3.15 -0.14 -21.53
N ARG A 114 -4.38 -0.43 -21.12
CA ARG A 114 -4.89 -1.79 -20.89
C ARG A 114 -6.30 -1.89 -21.48
N LEU A 115 -6.61 -3.03 -22.08
CA LEU A 115 -7.96 -3.27 -22.61
C LEU A 115 -8.89 -3.73 -21.49
N GLN A 116 -10.18 -3.47 -21.64
CA GLN A 116 -11.20 -4.03 -20.77
C GLN A 116 -11.29 -5.54 -20.99
N ASP A 117 -11.24 -6.30 -19.90
CA ASP A 117 -11.51 -7.74 -19.96
C ASP A 117 -13.01 -7.97 -20.27
N PRO A 118 -13.34 -8.68 -21.37
CA PRO A 118 -14.73 -8.91 -21.74
C PRO A 118 -15.48 -9.88 -20.81
N LYS A 119 -14.75 -10.68 -20.05
CA LYS A 119 -15.31 -11.68 -19.13
C LYS A 119 -15.38 -11.19 -17.68
N ASN A 120 -14.45 -10.36 -17.27
CA ASN A 120 -14.38 -9.84 -15.91
C ASN A 120 -14.30 -8.30 -15.93
N ARG A 121 -15.39 -7.65 -15.54
CA ARG A 121 -15.47 -6.16 -15.50
C ARG A 121 -14.45 -5.49 -14.59
N GLN A 122 -13.92 -6.21 -13.62
CA GLN A 122 -12.94 -5.68 -12.66
C GLN A 122 -11.50 -5.85 -13.14
N ASN A 123 -11.29 -6.62 -14.21
CA ASN A 123 -9.98 -6.93 -14.73
C ASN A 123 -9.64 -6.11 -15.99
N SER A 124 -8.37 -6.03 -16.30
CA SER A 124 -7.83 -5.39 -17.49
C SER A 124 -6.73 -6.23 -18.12
N ILE A 125 -6.65 -6.21 -19.44
CA ILE A 125 -5.70 -7.00 -20.21
C ILE A 125 -4.57 -6.08 -20.66
N PRO A 126 -3.30 -6.39 -20.34
CA PRO A 126 -2.16 -5.62 -20.84
C PRO A 126 -2.10 -5.61 -22.38
N ILE A 127 -1.68 -4.48 -22.95
CA ILE A 127 -1.37 -4.35 -24.38
C ILE A 127 0.13 -4.54 -24.52
N ASN A 128 0.56 -5.50 -25.33
CA ASN A 128 1.97 -5.86 -25.46
C ASN A 128 2.72 -5.02 -26.51
N GLY A 129 2.01 -4.29 -27.38
CA GLY A 129 2.61 -3.46 -28.41
C GLY A 129 3.30 -4.26 -29.53
N TRP A 130 2.87 -5.51 -29.78
CA TRP A 130 3.49 -6.39 -30.78
C TRP A 130 3.17 -6.04 -32.22
N ASN A 131 2.11 -5.27 -32.44
CA ASN A 131 1.70 -4.81 -33.76
C ASN A 131 1.50 -3.30 -33.80
N LEU A 132 1.49 -2.72 -35.01
CA LEU A 132 1.38 -1.27 -35.21
C LEU A 132 0.11 -0.67 -34.60
N LYS A 133 -1.02 -1.38 -34.65
CA LYS A 133 -2.29 -0.90 -34.08
C LYS A 133 -2.23 -0.78 -32.56
N GLU A 134 -1.62 -1.75 -31.89
CA GLU A 134 -1.41 -1.70 -30.44
C GLU A 134 -0.44 -0.58 -30.06
N GLN A 135 0.65 -0.42 -30.81
CA GLN A 135 1.61 0.68 -30.59
C GLN A 135 0.93 2.04 -30.73
N GLN A 136 0.13 2.24 -31.79
CA GLN A 136 -0.64 3.46 -31.97
C GLN A 136 -1.60 3.72 -30.80
N LEU A 137 -2.32 2.71 -30.35
CA LEU A 137 -3.24 2.83 -29.22
C LEU A 137 -2.52 3.23 -27.91
N ILE A 138 -1.33 2.66 -27.66
CA ILE A 138 -0.51 3.01 -26.50
C ILE A 138 -0.07 4.48 -26.56
N GLU A 139 0.43 4.93 -27.72
CA GLU A 139 0.91 6.32 -27.91
C GLU A 139 -0.25 7.33 -27.88
N GLU A 140 -1.37 7.02 -28.51
CA GLU A 140 -2.57 7.86 -28.46
C GLU A 140 -3.11 8.00 -27.03
N TRP A 141 -3.17 6.90 -26.27
CA TRP A 141 -3.57 6.93 -24.86
C TRP A 141 -2.63 7.79 -24.01
N LYS A 142 -1.33 7.67 -24.23
CA LYS A 142 -0.31 8.51 -23.58
C LYS A 142 -0.53 9.98 -23.92
N TRP A 143 -0.68 10.31 -25.19
CA TRP A 143 -0.90 11.67 -25.66
C TRP A 143 -2.15 12.31 -25.03
N HIS A 144 -3.26 11.59 -24.98
CA HIS A 144 -4.50 12.08 -24.36
C HIS A 144 -4.30 12.39 -22.87
N GLN A 145 -3.57 11.57 -22.13
CA GLN A 145 -3.27 11.84 -20.73
C GLN A 145 -2.37 13.06 -20.56
N GLU A 146 -1.34 13.20 -21.40
CA GLU A 146 -0.44 14.36 -21.38
C GLU A 146 -1.20 15.66 -21.71
N ASP A 147 -2.17 15.61 -22.62
CA ASP A 147 -3.02 16.75 -22.95
C ASP A 147 -3.90 17.17 -21.78
N VAL A 148 -4.53 16.19 -21.11
CA VAL A 148 -5.27 16.44 -19.86
C VAL A 148 -4.36 17.06 -18.81
N LEU A 149 -3.16 16.54 -18.59
CA LEU A 149 -2.24 17.08 -17.58
C LEU A 149 -1.81 18.52 -17.88
N ARG A 150 -1.52 18.86 -19.14
CA ARG A 150 -1.24 20.26 -19.53
C ARG A 150 -2.40 21.19 -19.18
N THR A 151 -3.62 20.78 -19.55
CA THR A 151 -4.82 21.59 -19.33
C THR A 151 -5.11 21.80 -17.85
N VAL A 152 -5.04 20.75 -17.03
CA VAL A 152 -5.34 20.85 -15.60
C VAL A 152 -4.24 21.58 -14.82
N THR A 153 -2.97 21.41 -15.21
CA THR A 153 -1.85 22.15 -14.60
C THR A 153 -2.03 23.64 -14.84
N HIS A 154 -2.29 24.03 -16.09
CA HIS A 154 -2.56 25.44 -16.42
C HIS A 154 -3.75 26.01 -15.62
N ALA A 155 -4.86 25.26 -15.55
CA ALA A 155 -6.05 25.68 -14.81
C ALA A 155 -5.77 25.82 -13.30
N TYR A 156 -5.01 24.86 -12.72
CA TYR A 156 -4.64 24.91 -11.31
C TYR A 156 -3.71 26.09 -11.01
N GLU A 157 -2.66 26.28 -11.80
CA GLU A 157 -1.73 27.41 -11.66
C GLU A 157 -2.43 28.75 -11.81
N TRP A 158 -3.32 28.88 -12.81
CA TRP A 158 -4.13 30.08 -12.98
C TRP A 158 -4.97 30.36 -11.72
N ALA A 159 -5.64 29.34 -11.18
CA ALA A 159 -6.45 29.49 -9.98
C ALA A 159 -5.62 29.97 -8.77
N ILE A 160 -4.45 29.36 -8.54
CA ILE A 160 -3.55 29.75 -7.44
C ILE A 160 -3.03 31.19 -7.64
N ASN A 161 -2.60 31.53 -8.85
CA ASN A 161 -2.07 32.85 -9.16
C ASN A 161 -3.12 33.99 -9.05
N ASN A 162 -4.41 33.64 -9.17
CA ASN A 162 -5.53 34.56 -9.00
C ASN A 162 -6.14 34.52 -7.58
N GLY A 163 -5.47 33.87 -6.61
CA GLY A 163 -5.89 33.86 -5.21
C GLY A 163 -7.05 32.93 -4.89
N ILE A 164 -7.41 32.00 -5.79
CA ILE A 164 -8.39 30.96 -5.48
C ILE A 164 -7.79 29.99 -4.47
N ALA A 165 -8.55 29.73 -3.41
CA ALA A 165 -8.11 28.84 -2.34
C ALA A 165 -7.75 27.44 -2.87
N LYS A 166 -6.67 26.83 -2.35
CA LYS A 166 -6.22 25.48 -2.74
C LYS A 166 -7.32 24.43 -2.64
N GLU A 167 -8.22 24.56 -1.67
CA GLU A 167 -9.36 23.64 -1.49
C GLU A 167 -10.35 23.67 -2.67
N GLN A 168 -10.42 24.77 -3.40
CA GLN A 168 -11.22 24.90 -4.62
C GLN A 168 -10.38 24.56 -5.87
N ALA A 169 -9.17 25.11 -5.97
CA ALA A 169 -8.29 24.89 -7.12
C ALA A 169 -8.02 23.41 -7.39
N ARG A 170 -7.87 22.58 -6.35
CA ARG A 170 -7.65 21.14 -6.48
C ARG A 170 -8.79 20.37 -7.18
N ALA A 171 -9.96 20.99 -7.36
CA ALA A 171 -11.10 20.34 -8.00
C ALA A 171 -10.82 19.97 -9.47
N VAL A 172 -9.88 20.65 -10.14
CA VAL A 172 -9.50 20.34 -11.52
C VAL A 172 -8.49 19.19 -11.63
N LEU A 173 -7.88 18.73 -10.53
CA LEU A 173 -6.84 17.72 -10.56
C LEU A 173 -7.41 16.30 -10.74
N PRO A 174 -6.90 15.51 -11.71
CA PRO A 174 -7.42 14.17 -11.98
C PRO A 174 -6.97 13.18 -10.89
N GLU A 175 -7.91 12.54 -10.21
CA GLU A 175 -7.66 11.57 -9.12
C GLU A 175 -6.74 10.42 -9.57
N GLY A 176 -6.95 9.90 -10.80
CA GLY A 176 -6.20 8.74 -11.31
C GLY A 176 -4.76 9.03 -11.73
N MET A 177 -4.39 10.29 -11.90
CA MET A 177 -3.03 10.68 -12.32
C MET A 177 -2.28 11.51 -11.27
N THR A 178 -2.98 12.08 -10.29
CA THR A 178 -2.36 12.86 -9.21
C THR A 178 -1.77 11.93 -8.17
N VAL A 179 -0.48 12.07 -7.88
CA VAL A 179 0.19 11.32 -6.82
C VAL A 179 -0.29 11.77 -5.45
N SER A 180 -0.37 10.86 -4.51
CA SER A 180 -0.61 11.10 -3.09
C SER A 180 0.40 10.33 -2.25
N ARG A 181 0.60 10.77 -1.03
CA ARG A 181 1.40 10.11 -0.01
C ARG A 181 0.54 9.90 1.22
N LEU A 182 0.55 8.69 1.75
CA LEU A 182 -0.18 8.38 2.97
C LEU A 182 0.67 7.53 3.92
N TYR A 183 0.41 7.72 5.20
CA TYR A 183 0.87 6.81 6.26
C TYR A 183 -0.28 5.87 6.58
N MET A 184 0.02 4.59 6.67
CA MET A 184 -0.92 3.52 6.98
C MET A 184 -0.39 2.71 8.15
N ASN A 185 -1.07 2.76 9.29
CA ASN A 185 -0.67 2.07 10.51
C ASN A 185 -1.73 1.04 10.92
N GLY A 186 -1.28 -0.18 11.20
CA GLY A 186 -2.15 -1.25 11.67
C GLY A 186 -1.39 -2.38 12.31
N ASN A 187 -2.12 -3.27 13.02
CA ASN A 187 -1.54 -4.49 13.56
C ASN A 187 -1.24 -5.50 12.45
N LEU A 188 -0.39 -6.49 12.74
CA LEU A 188 0.04 -7.47 11.73
C LEU A 188 -1.11 -8.35 11.22
N ARG A 189 -2.14 -8.62 12.03
CA ARG A 189 -3.37 -9.28 11.54
C ARG A 189 -3.99 -8.47 10.40
N SER A 190 -4.15 -7.16 10.59
CA SER A 190 -4.71 -6.28 9.56
C SER A 190 -3.87 -6.27 8.30
N TRP A 191 -2.54 -6.24 8.43
CA TRP A 191 -1.61 -6.31 7.30
C TRP A 191 -1.71 -7.63 6.54
N VAL A 192 -1.77 -8.77 7.23
CA VAL A 192 -1.99 -10.08 6.59
C VAL A 192 -3.27 -10.06 5.74
N HIS A 193 -4.39 -9.65 6.33
CA HIS A 193 -5.66 -9.61 5.60
C HIS A 193 -5.66 -8.61 4.42
N PHE A 194 -5.01 -7.46 4.58
CA PHE A 194 -4.87 -6.49 3.50
C PHE A 194 -4.07 -7.08 2.33
N ILE A 195 -2.92 -7.71 2.62
CA ILE A 195 -2.02 -8.29 1.62
C ILE A 195 -2.70 -9.46 0.91
N GLU A 196 -3.29 -10.41 1.65
CA GLU A 196 -4.05 -11.52 1.05
C GLU A 196 -5.15 -11.02 0.12
N LEU A 197 -5.95 -10.06 0.58
CA LEU A 197 -7.08 -9.55 -0.19
C LEU A 197 -6.64 -8.77 -1.43
N ARG A 198 -5.61 -7.92 -1.30
CA ARG A 198 -5.25 -6.96 -2.34
C ARG A 198 -4.13 -7.43 -3.28
N SER A 199 -3.40 -8.47 -2.93
CA SER A 199 -2.49 -9.14 -3.86
C SER A 199 -3.19 -10.15 -4.78
N ALA A 200 -4.46 -10.48 -4.51
CA ALA A 200 -5.25 -11.46 -5.27
C ALA A 200 -5.75 -10.92 -6.61
N ASN A 201 -6.01 -11.84 -7.53
CA ASN A 201 -6.65 -11.56 -8.82
C ASN A 201 -8.01 -10.87 -8.65
N GLY A 202 -8.35 -9.95 -9.56
CA GLY A 202 -9.54 -9.10 -9.48
C GLY A 202 -9.33 -7.79 -8.69
N THR A 203 -8.16 -7.62 -8.07
CA THR A 203 -7.72 -6.30 -7.56
C THR A 203 -7.15 -5.48 -8.72
N GLN A 204 -7.45 -4.18 -8.77
CA GLN A 204 -6.83 -3.27 -9.74
C GLN A 204 -5.30 -3.38 -9.64
N LYS A 205 -4.61 -3.53 -10.78
CA LYS A 205 -3.15 -3.79 -10.86
C LYS A 205 -2.33 -2.85 -9.97
N GLU A 206 -2.65 -1.57 -9.97
CA GLU A 206 -1.93 -0.57 -9.17
C GLU A 206 -2.06 -0.84 -7.66
N HIS A 207 -3.25 -1.22 -7.21
CA HIS A 207 -3.48 -1.56 -5.81
C HIS A 207 -2.81 -2.88 -5.43
N MET A 208 -2.82 -3.86 -6.34
CA MET A 208 -2.12 -5.12 -6.16
C MET A 208 -0.61 -4.92 -6.00
N LEU A 209 0.00 -4.04 -6.80
CA LEU A 209 1.42 -3.68 -6.69
C LEU A 209 1.72 -3.01 -5.33
N VAL A 210 0.85 -2.12 -4.84
CA VAL A 210 0.99 -1.54 -3.49
C VAL A 210 0.98 -2.64 -2.43
N ALA A 211 0.02 -3.58 -2.47
CA ALA A 211 -0.08 -4.64 -1.47
C ALA A 211 1.16 -5.55 -1.48
N ARG A 212 1.66 -5.90 -2.65
CA ARG A 212 2.89 -6.71 -2.82
C ARG A 212 4.13 -5.97 -2.29
N GLU A 213 4.23 -4.66 -2.54
CA GLU A 213 5.36 -3.87 -2.03
C GLU A 213 5.28 -3.67 -0.51
N CYS A 214 4.07 -3.49 0.05
CA CYS A 214 3.88 -3.49 1.51
C CYS A 214 4.33 -4.81 2.14
N ALA A 215 4.04 -5.96 1.52
CA ALA A 215 4.48 -7.26 2.01
C ALA A 215 6.01 -7.36 2.10
N LYS A 216 6.72 -6.94 1.05
CA LYS A 216 8.20 -6.93 1.02
C LYS A 216 8.79 -6.05 2.12
N VAL A 217 8.25 -4.84 2.29
CA VAL A 217 8.75 -3.89 3.29
C VAL A 217 8.48 -4.39 4.71
N ILE A 218 7.32 -4.98 4.97
CA ILE A 218 7.03 -5.57 6.29
C ILE A 218 7.88 -6.81 6.53
N ALA A 219 8.23 -7.57 5.48
CA ALA A 219 9.08 -8.76 5.60
C ALA A 219 10.49 -8.43 6.14
N GLU A 220 10.97 -7.20 6.04
CA GLU A 220 12.22 -6.76 6.68
C GLU A 220 12.20 -6.95 8.22
N VAL A 221 11.02 -6.90 8.84
CA VAL A 221 10.81 -7.01 10.28
C VAL A 221 9.88 -8.15 10.69
N PHE A 222 9.16 -8.71 9.74
CA PHE A 222 8.28 -9.87 9.88
C PHE A 222 8.40 -10.75 8.63
N PRO A 223 9.45 -11.58 8.50
CA PRO A 223 9.80 -12.31 7.28
C PRO A 223 8.67 -13.15 6.67
N MET A 224 7.77 -13.69 7.49
CA MET A 224 6.62 -14.47 7.02
C MET A 224 5.60 -13.65 6.21
N MET A 225 5.71 -12.32 6.14
CA MET A 225 4.71 -11.48 5.49
C MET A 225 4.60 -11.78 3.98
N GLU A 226 5.66 -12.16 3.30
CA GLU A 226 5.64 -12.51 1.88
C GLU A 226 4.86 -13.80 1.59
N ASP A 227 4.68 -14.69 2.57
CA ASP A 227 3.90 -15.92 2.42
C ASP A 227 2.40 -15.62 2.13
N PHE A 228 1.93 -14.42 2.51
CA PHE A 228 0.55 -13.98 2.31
C PHE A 228 0.29 -13.30 0.97
N VAL A 229 1.32 -13.08 0.17
CA VAL A 229 1.15 -12.58 -1.20
C VAL A 229 0.53 -13.67 -2.05
N ASN A 230 -0.68 -13.42 -2.57
CA ASN A 230 -1.29 -14.34 -3.52
C ASN A 230 -0.40 -14.44 -4.77
N LYS A 231 0.11 -15.62 -5.01
CA LYS A 231 0.79 -16.00 -6.26
C LYS A 231 -0.31 -16.45 -7.21
N GLU A 232 -0.38 -15.81 -8.38
CA GLU A 232 -1.31 -16.19 -9.45
C GLU A 232 -1.07 -17.63 -9.91
#